data_ef281c1cb06a0e122d479b17fde32241
#
_entry.id   ef281c1cb06a0e122d479b17fde32241
#
_cell.length_a   1.000
_cell.length_b   1.000
_cell.length_c   1.000
_cell.angle_alpha   90.00
_cell.angle_beta   90.00
_cell.angle_gamma   90.00
#
_symmetry.space_group_name_H-M   'P 1'
#
loop_
_entity.id
_entity.type
_entity.pdbx_description
1 polymer ?
#
loop_
_entity_poly.entity_id
_entity_poly.type
_entity_poly.pdbx_seq_one_letter_code
_entity_poly.pdbx_strand_id
1 'polypeptide(L)'
;MKIELLPAECTIDTWTIIYTTPEGGKYNGKLTITTQRLLYDARLDVSAKAFLPETMLAKWKRDGYLEINKSDIKDMLVEKTLLAKKATLTLADGSKHTFNYGVLNINKVVEAIKVELHDLV
;
A
#
# COMPACT_ATOMS: atom_id res chain seq x y z
N MET A 1 -13.60 -2.34 5.83
CA MET A 1 -12.72 -1.31 6.45
C MET A 1 -13.41 0.02 6.46
N LYS A 2 -13.44 0.67 7.58
CA LYS A 2 -13.99 2.02 7.70
C LYS A 2 -12.86 3.01 7.89
N ILE A 3 -12.74 3.97 6.99
CA ILE A 3 -11.66 4.95 7.00
C ILE A 3 -12.17 6.26 7.57
N GLU A 4 -11.50 6.74 8.61
CA GLU A 4 -11.75 8.07 9.15
C GLU A 4 -10.68 9.00 8.62
N LEU A 5 -11.10 10.00 7.83
CA LEU A 5 -10.17 10.93 7.22
C LEU A 5 -9.63 11.93 8.24
N LEU A 6 -8.35 12.27 8.09
CA LEU A 6 -7.71 13.32 8.87
C LEU A 6 -8.14 14.71 8.36
N PRO A 7 -7.92 15.77 9.15
CA PRO A 7 -8.21 17.13 8.67
C PRO A 7 -7.49 17.41 7.35
N ALA A 8 -8.21 17.97 6.39
CA ALA A 8 -7.73 18.29 5.05
C ALA A 8 -7.34 17.09 4.20
N GLU A 9 -7.57 15.87 4.67
CA GLU A 9 -7.33 14.67 3.88
C GLU A 9 -8.51 14.38 2.96
N CYS A 10 -8.22 14.02 1.70
CA CYS A 10 -9.24 13.62 0.73
C CYS A 10 -8.89 12.27 0.13
N THR A 11 -9.89 11.42 -0.03
CA THR A 11 -9.71 10.13 -0.72
C THR A 11 -9.56 10.39 -2.21
N ILE A 12 -8.51 9.80 -2.82
CA ILE A 12 -8.28 9.91 -4.26
C ILE A 12 -9.01 8.80 -4.99
N ASP A 13 -8.72 7.53 -4.67
CA ASP A 13 -9.38 6.38 -5.29
C ASP A 13 -9.03 5.10 -4.53
N THR A 14 -9.68 4.00 -4.94
CA THR A 14 -9.48 2.67 -4.34
C THR A 14 -9.29 1.65 -5.47
N TRP A 15 -8.32 0.75 -5.29
CA TRP A 15 -8.04 -0.33 -6.25
C TRP A 15 -7.97 -1.67 -5.54
N THR A 16 -8.39 -2.73 -6.24
CA THR A 16 -8.13 -4.11 -5.80
C THR A 16 -6.76 -4.49 -6.33
N ILE A 17 -5.82 -4.80 -5.44
CA ILE A 17 -4.42 -4.96 -5.81
C ILE A 17 -3.75 -5.97 -4.87
N ILE A 18 -2.70 -6.66 -5.38
CA ILE A 18 -1.93 -7.58 -4.56
C ILE A 18 -0.84 -6.81 -3.82
N TYR A 19 -0.77 -7.02 -2.51
CA TYR A 19 0.26 -6.44 -1.66
C TYR A 19 1.28 -7.50 -1.29
N THR A 20 2.57 -7.19 -1.48
CA THR A 20 3.68 -8.03 -1.04
C THR A 20 4.36 -7.35 0.15
N THR A 21 4.45 -8.07 1.27
CA THR A 21 5.07 -7.58 2.50
C THR A 21 6.59 -7.50 2.35
N PRO A 22 7.30 -6.78 3.24
CA PRO A 22 8.77 -6.79 3.25
C PRO A 22 9.37 -8.19 3.36
N GLU A 23 8.66 -9.12 3.99
CA GLU A 23 9.11 -10.51 4.18
C GLU A 23 8.72 -11.41 3.01
N GLY A 24 7.99 -10.90 2.00
CA GLY A 24 7.64 -11.64 0.79
C GLY A 24 6.26 -12.28 0.80
N GLY A 25 5.48 -12.13 1.87
CA GLY A 25 4.09 -12.62 1.91
C GLY A 25 3.19 -11.82 0.95
N LYS A 26 2.25 -12.50 0.30
CA LYS A 26 1.34 -11.87 -0.68
C LYS A 26 -0.10 -11.94 -0.19
N TYR A 27 -0.81 -10.83 -0.36
CA TYR A 27 -2.21 -10.72 0.07
C TYR A 27 -3.04 -10.02 -0.99
N ASN A 28 -4.29 -10.47 -1.15
CA ASN A 28 -5.27 -9.78 -1.98
C ASN A 28 -6.08 -8.83 -1.10
N GLY A 29 -6.36 -7.64 -1.62
CA GLY A 29 -7.16 -6.69 -0.88
C GLY A 29 -7.38 -5.41 -1.63
N LYS A 30 -7.86 -4.40 -0.91
CA LYS A 30 -8.15 -3.09 -1.49
C LYS A 30 -7.19 -2.05 -0.96
N LEU A 31 -6.57 -1.33 -1.89
CA LEU A 31 -5.71 -0.19 -1.58
C LEU A 31 -6.50 1.09 -1.80
N THR A 32 -6.69 1.85 -0.74
CA THR A 32 -7.27 3.20 -0.81
C THR A 32 -6.15 4.20 -0.66
N ILE A 33 -6.04 5.12 -1.60
CA ILE A 33 -5.02 6.18 -1.55
C ILE A 33 -5.72 7.51 -1.30
N THR A 34 -5.26 8.22 -0.28
CA THR A 34 -5.71 9.56 0.03
C THR A 34 -4.62 10.57 -0.30
N THR A 35 -4.87 11.84 -0.05
CA THR A 35 -3.84 12.88 -0.23
C THR A 35 -2.69 12.73 0.76
N GLN A 36 -2.87 12.01 1.88
CA GLN A 36 -1.89 11.89 2.95
C GLN A 36 -1.41 10.47 3.22
N ARG A 37 -2.22 9.44 2.91
CA ARG A 37 -1.94 8.06 3.30
C ARG A 37 -2.27 7.05 2.22
N LEU A 38 -1.66 5.87 2.34
CA LEU A 38 -2.07 4.65 1.67
C LEU A 38 -2.66 3.73 2.73
N LEU A 39 -3.86 3.22 2.49
CA LEU A 39 -4.59 2.37 3.43
C LEU A 39 -4.92 1.06 2.72
N TYR A 40 -4.37 -0.05 3.19
CA TYR A 40 -4.55 -1.36 2.56
C TYR A 40 -5.35 -2.29 3.45
N ASP A 41 -6.48 -2.74 2.94
CA ASP A 41 -7.37 -3.69 3.60
C ASP A 41 -7.19 -5.06 2.96
N ALA A 42 -6.35 -5.90 3.55
CA ALA A 42 -6.15 -7.26 3.07
C ALA A 42 -7.35 -8.11 3.49
N ARG A 43 -7.84 -8.93 2.56
CA ARG A 43 -8.91 -9.88 2.86
C ARG A 43 -8.29 -11.11 3.52
N LEU A 44 -7.96 -10.96 4.80
CA LEU A 44 -7.39 -12.05 5.59
C LEU A 44 -8.49 -12.72 6.41
N ASP A 45 -8.51 -14.05 6.39
CA ASP A 45 -9.28 -14.77 7.40
C ASP A 45 -8.50 -14.82 8.72
N VAL A 46 -9.14 -15.28 9.78
CA VAL A 46 -8.51 -15.31 11.11
C VAL A 46 -7.25 -16.17 11.12
N SER A 47 -7.27 -17.30 10.39
CA SER A 47 -6.13 -18.20 10.36
C SER A 47 -4.95 -17.59 9.60
N ALA A 48 -5.20 -16.83 8.54
CA ALA A 48 -4.14 -16.14 7.80
C ALA A 48 -3.44 -15.10 8.67
N LYS A 49 -4.19 -14.37 9.50
CA LYS A 49 -3.61 -13.37 10.41
C LYS A 49 -2.64 -13.99 11.41
N ALA A 50 -2.85 -15.25 11.79
CA ALA A 50 -1.97 -15.92 12.75
C ALA A 50 -0.57 -16.17 12.20
N PHE A 51 -0.38 -16.09 10.89
CA PHE A 51 0.92 -16.31 10.26
C PHE A 51 1.65 -15.03 9.88
N LEU A 52 1.10 -13.85 10.24
CA LEU A 52 1.78 -12.59 9.98
C LEU A 52 2.97 -12.43 10.93
N PRO A 53 4.14 -11.99 10.42
CA PRO A 53 5.26 -11.66 11.31
C PRO A 53 4.89 -10.56 12.31
N GLU A 54 5.48 -10.60 13.49
CA GLU A 54 5.22 -9.57 14.51
C GLU A 54 5.47 -8.16 14.01
N THR A 55 6.51 -7.97 13.19
CA THR A 55 6.83 -6.67 12.59
C THR A 55 5.69 -6.14 11.73
N MET A 56 4.96 -7.03 11.06
CA MET A 56 3.81 -6.65 10.24
C MET A 56 2.57 -6.44 11.08
N LEU A 57 2.37 -7.28 12.11
CA LEU A 57 1.23 -7.12 13.02
C LEU A 57 1.23 -5.75 13.70
N ALA A 58 2.40 -5.24 14.05
CA ALA A 58 2.52 -3.93 14.67
C ALA A 58 2.11 -2.78 13.74
N LYS A 59 2.18 -3.00 12.42
CA LYS A 59 1.80 -2.00 11.42
C LYS A 59 0.33 -2.07 11.02
N TRP A 60 -0.34 -3.20 11.30
CA TRP A 60 -1.76 -3.36 11.00
C TRP A 60 -2.60 -2.78 12.12
N LYS A 61 -3.55 -1.94 11.76
CA LYS A 61 -4.46 -1.33 12.72
C LYS A 61 -5.45 -2.36 13.26
N ARG A 62 -6.12 -2.04 14.38
CA ARG A 62 -7.15 -2.90 14.98
C ARG A 62 -8.20 -3.35 13.98
N ASP A 63 -8.53 -2.48 13.02
CA ASP A 63 -9.57 -2.74 12.03
C ASP A 63 -9.08 -3.63 10.88
N GLY A 64 -7.84 -4.13 10.95
CA GLY A 64 -7.31 -5.07 9.98
C GLY A 64 -6.76 -4.45 8.71
N TYR A 65 -6.38 -3.18 8.74
CA TYR A 65 -5.76 -2.53 7.59
C TYR A 65 -4.37 -2.01 7.91
N LEU A 66 -3.54 -1.97 6.86
CA LEU A 66 -2.19 -1.40 6.92
C LEU A 66 -2.25 0.07 6.56
N GLU A 67 -1.59 0.90 7.35
CA GLU A 67 -1.50 2.33 7.09
C GLU A 67 -0.06 2.71 6.75
N ILE A 68 0.12 3.39 5.63
CA ILE A 68 1.41 3.94 5.22
C ILE A 68 1.23 5.44 5.03
N ASN A 69 1.93 6.24 5.83
CA ASN A 69 1.91 7.69 5.66
C ASN A 69 2.78 8.07 4.47
N LYS A 70 2.29 8.92 3.59
CA LYS A 70 3.07 9.36 2.44
C LYS A 70 4.36 10.06 2.85
N SER A 71 4.35 10.74 4.00
CA SER A 71 5.56 11.40 4.52
C SER A 71 6.69 10.42 4.87
N ASP A 72 6.37 9.13 5.07
CA ASP A 72 7.36 8.09 5.35
C ASP A 72 7.94 7.46 4.10
N ILE A 73 7.40 7.76 2.92
CA ILE A 73 7.87 7.17 1.66
C ILE A 73 9.13 7.90 1.22
N LYS A 74 10.26 7.17 1.12
CA LYS A 74 11.54 7.72 0.65
C LYS A 74 11.76 7.51 -0.83
N ASP A 75 11.25 6.40 -1.37
CA ASP A 75 11.51 6.06 -2.77
C ASP A 75 10.37 5.21 -3.31
N MET A 76 10.21 5.25 -4.61
CA MET A 76 9.22 4.42 -5.31
C MET A 76 9.83 3.91 -6.61
N LEU A 77 9.89 2.58 -6.75
CA LEU A 77 10.34 1.93 -7.97
C LEU A 77 9.13 1.35 -8.69
N VAL A 78 8.92 1.75 -9.93
CA VAL A 78 7.83 1.23 -10.76
C VAL A 78 8.41 0.29 -11.80
N GLU A 79 7.94 -0.96 -11.81
CA GLU A 79 8.37 -1.98 -12.76
C GLU A 79 7.16 -2.41 -13.59
N LYS A 80 7.29 -2.35 -14.91
CA LYS A 80 6.22 -2.73 -15.83
C LYS A 80 6.72 -3.83 -16.76
N THR A 81 6.25 -5.06 -16.52
CA THR A 81 6.51 -6.18 -17.41
C THR A 81 5.21 -6.59 -18.10
N LEU A 82 5.29 -7.55 -19.03
CA LEU A 82 4.09 -8.02 -19.73
C LEU A 82 3.05 -8.60 -18.77
N LEU A 83 3.49 -9.32 -17.74
CA LEU A 83 2.60 -10.04 -16.83
C LEU A 83 2.44 -9.38 -15.46
N ALA A 84 3.21 -8.35 -15.16
CA ALA A 84 3.14 -7.71 -13.84
C ALA A 84 3.48 -6.22 -13.93
N LYS A 85 2.64 -5.41 -13.28
CA LYS A 85 2.86 -3.97 -13.10
C LYS A 85 2.95 -3.73 -11.61
N LYS A 86 4.12 -3.32 -11.12
CA LYS A 86 4.40 -3.22 -9.68
C LYS A 86 4.90 -1.84 -9.30
N ALA A 87 4.53 -1.39 -8.11
CA ALA A 87 5.12 -0.22 -7.48
C ALA A 87 5.67 -0.66 -6.12
N THR A 88 6.97 -0.49 -5.91
CA THR A 88 7.64 -0.81 -4.66
C THR A 88 7.98 0.49 -3.93
N LEU A 89 7.47 0.62 -2.71
CA LEU A 89 7.70 1.79 -1.87
C LEU A 89 8.74 1.45 -0.81
N THR A 90 9.78 2.26 -0.73
CA THR A 90 10.78 2.16 0.35
C THR A 90 10.47 3.25 1.37
N LEU A 91 10.25 2.83 2.61
CA LEU A 91 9.90 3.75 3.69
C LEU A 91 11.13 4.22 4.45
N ALA A 92 10.95 5.21 5.31
CA ALA A 92 12.03 5.79 6.12
C ALA A 92 12.70 4.77 7.03
N ASP A 93 11.99 3.71 7.44
CA ASP A 93 12.55 2.63 8.26
C ASP A 93 13.29 1.57 7.44
N GLY A 94 13.39 1.74 6.11
CA GLY A 94 14.03 0.79 5.22
C GLY A 94 13.14 -0.34 4.72
N SER A 95 11.91 -0.44 5.20
CA SER A 95 10.99 -1.49 4.75
C SER A 95 10.52 -1.22 3.32
N LYS A 96 10.29 -2.31 2.56
CA LYS A 96 9.83 -2.24 1.17
C LYS A 96 8.47 -2.89 1.06
N HIS A 97 7.53 -2.15 0.50
CA HIS A 97 6.15 -2.60 0.31
C HIS A 97 5.83 -2.57 -1.18
N THR A 98 5.41 -3.70 -1.74
CA THR A 98 5.15 -3.81 -3.18
C THR A 98 3.66 -3.98 -3.44
N PHE A 99 3.13 -3.17 -4.36
CA PHE A 99 1.77 -3.30 -4.84
C PHE A 99 1.79 -3.74 -6.30
N ASN A 100 1.19 -4.90 -6.59
CA ASN A 100 1.22 -5.52 -7.92
C ASN A 100 -0.20 -5.53 -8.49
N TYR A 101 -0.39 -4.84 -9.60
CA TYR A 101 -1.69 -4.75 -10.28
C TYR A 101 -1.84 -5.77 -11.41
N GLY A 102 -0.93 -6.74 -11.49
CA GLY A 102 -0.95 -7.77 -12.53
C GLY A 102 -0.76 -7.17 -13.90
N VAL A 103 -1.62 -7.56 -14.85
CA VAL A 103 -1.54 -7.08 -16.24
C VAL A 103 -2.22 -5.72 -16.43
N LEU A 104 -2.91 -5.20 -15.41
CA LEU A 104 -3.64 -3.95 -15.51
C LEU A 104 -2.71 -2.73 -15.44
N ASN A 105 -3.16 -1.61 -15.96
CA ASN A 105 -2.37 -0.38 -16.00
C ASN A 105 -2.27 0.24 -14.60
N ILE A 106 -1.06 0.32 -14.05
CA ILE A 106 -0.79 0.83 -12.72
C ILE A 106 -0.59 2.36 -12.67
N ASN A 107 -0.64 3.05 -13.81
CA ASN A 107 -0.30 4.48 -13.86
C ASN A 107 -1.16 5.34 -12.92
N LYS A 108 -2.45 5.06 -12.80
CA LYS A 108 -3.32 5.83 -11.92
C LYS A 108 -3.01 5.61 -10.45
N VAL A 109 -2.60 4.39 -10.08
CA VAL A 109 -2.14 4.08 -8.73
C VAL A 109 -0.87 4.89 -8.42
N VAL A 110 0.09 4.88 -9.34
CA VAL A 110 1.35 5.61 -9.20
C VAL A 110 1.10 7.12 -9.08
N GLU A 111 0.22 7.67 -9.91
CA GLU A 111 -0.14 9.09 -9.85
C GLU A 111 -0.77 9.45 -8.50
N ALA A 112 -1.66 8.61 -7.99
CA ALA A 112 -2.30 8.84 -6.70
C ALA A 112 -1.30 8.81 -5.55
N ILE A 113 -0.31 7.90 -5.61
CA ILE A 113 0.76 7.85 -4.61
C ILE A 113 1.58 9.14 -4.64
N LYS A 114 1.84 9.68 -5.83
CA LYS A 114 2.66 10.88 -6.00
C LYS A 114 1.97 12.18 -5.58
N VAL A 115 0.64 12.18 -5.42
CA VAL A 115 -0.06 13.37 -4.94
C VAL A 115 0.49 13.75 -3.57
N GLU A 116 0.89 15.00 -3.39
CA GLU A 116 1.53 15.52 -2.18
C GLU A 116 2.96 14.99 -1.92
N LEU A 117 3.56 14.25 -2.88
CA LEU A 117 4.93 13.77 -2.78
C LEU A 117 5.82 14.51 -3.78
N HIS A 118 6.19 15.73 -3.46
CA HIS A 118 6.95 16.59 -4.37
C HIS A 118 8.39 16.13 -4.58
N ASP A 119 8.94 15.32 -3.67
CA ASP A 119 10.34 14.88 -3.70
C ASP A 119 10.55 13.60 -4.52
N LEU A 120 9.50 12.96 -5.02
CA LEU A 120 9.58 11.72 -5.79
C LEU A 120 9.35 11.91 -7.29
N VAL A 121 9.78 13.01 -7.81
CA VAL A 121 9.60 13.33 -9.24
C VAL A 121 10.69 12.68 -10.08
#